data_a2974f68c4536dd965823ad37ec98651
#
_entry.id   a2974f68c4536dd965823ad37ec98651
#
_cell.length_a   1.000
_cell.length_b   1.000
_cell.length_c   1.000
_cell.angle_alpha   90.00
_cell.angle_beta   90.00
_cell.angle_gamma   90.00
#
_symmetry.space_group_name_H-M   'P 1'
#
loop_
_entity.id
_entity.type
_entity.pdbx_description
1 polymer ?
#
loop_
_entity_poly.entity_id
_entity_poly.type
_entity_poly.pdbx_seq_one_letter_code
_entity_poly.pdbx_strand_id
1 'polypeptide(L)'
;LEDESNIQAKNGYVHQIDSWMPVAEAQPETVLFDVTSYDAVKDWIEAGNGDFDEMKYQTVHSSTEGNADISSLGLYDYYLNNPSSWRPGSSKPDWFIIYFTAKSTNDWQNAENHDFLMLNLGNNGWITFTTPVIVKGKYKVSMQFGNAKSMDFIHNAESGSNGGQMEFTIDDANTKTVSPYMSSDVHTGGSYMFASTIYDEIEFTSTSSHQFKLVMKDPAASTNSNYRIMIDYILFEPITETTEE
;
A
#
# COMPACT_ATOMS: atom_id res chain seq x y z
N LEU A 1 -5.32 -18.21 52.15
CA LEU A 1 -4.67 -17.80 50.89
C LEU A 1 -5.62 -17.17 49.86
N GLU A 2 -6.87 -16.89 50.23
CA GLU A 2 -7.86 -16.33 49.28
C GLU A 2 -7.94 -14.78 49.31
N ASP A 3 -7.25 -14.11 50.21
CA ASP A 3 -7.49 -12.67 50.43
C ASP A 3 -6.38 -11.74 49.94
N GLU A 4 -5.28 -12.27 49.40
CA GLU A 4 -4.13 -11.45 48.96
C GLU A 4 -4.07 -11.23 47.44
N SER A 5 -4.95 -11.85 46.65
CA SER A 5 -4.85 -11.82 45.20
C SER A 5 -5.45 -10.58 44.52
N ASN A 6 -6.20 -9.76 45.25
CA ASN A 6 -6.88 -8.58 44.71
C ASN A 6 -6.66 -7.34 45.62
N ILE A 7 -5.45 -6.80 45.60
CA ILE A 7 -5.13 -5.57 46.33
C ILE A 7 -5.67 -4.39 45.52
N GLN A 8 -6.66 -3.68 46.08
CA GLN A 8 -7.20 -2.47 45.49
C GLN A 8 -6.16 -1.35 45.59
N ALA A 9 -5.64 -0.91 44.45
CA ALA A 9 -4.81 0.28 44.34
C ALA A 9 -5.64 1.52 43.99
N LYS A 10 -5.05 2.70 44.09
CA LYS A 10 -5.76 3.97 43.83
C LYS A 10 -6.38 4.03 42.42
N ASN A 11 -5.78 3.36 41.44
CA ASN A 11 -6.17 3.40 40.01
C ASN A 11 -6.47 2.01 39.41
N GLY A 12 -6.76 1.01 40.25
CA GLY A 12 -7.02 -0.34 39.76
C GLY A 12 -6.78 -1.43 40.82
N TYR A 13 -6.51 -2.64 40.34
CA TYR A 13 -6.20 -3.78 41.20
C TYR A 13 -4.80 -4.30 40.94
N VAL A 14 -4.12 -4.74 41.98
CA VAL A 14 -2.87 -5.50 41.87
C VAL A 14 -3.17 -6.95 42.17
N HIS A 15 -2.86 -7.84 41.26
CA HIS A 15 -3.01 -9.31 41.43
C HIS A 15 -1.64 -9.90 41.77
N GLN A 16 -1.58 -10.61 42.88
CA GLN A 16 -0.41 -11.45 43.18
C GLN A 16 -0.55 -12.75 42.42
N ILE A 17 0.48 -13.12 41.67
CA ILE A 17 0.56 -14.42 40.96
C ILE A 17 1.59 -15.29 41.68
N ASP A 18 1.33 -16.58 41.77
CA ASP A 18 2.15 -17.57 42.50
C ASP A 18 3.19 -18.25 41.59
N SER A 19 3.14 -17.96 40.28
CA SER A 19 4.08 -18.46 39.28
C SER A 19 4.29 -17.45 38.16
N TRP A 20 5.31 -17.65 37.34
CA TRP A 20 5.52 -16.88 36.14
C TRP A 20 4.37 -17.12 35.15
N MET A 21 3.77 -16.06 34.65
CA MET A 21 2.82 -16.19 33.55
C MET A 21 3.60 -16.67 32.31
N PRO A 22 3.16 -17.74 31.66
CA PRO A 22 3.78 -18.17 30.42
C PRO A 22 3.65 -17.06 29.39
N VAL A 23 4.75 -16.69 28.76
CA VAL A 23 4.71 -15.78 27.62
C VAL A 23 4.20 -16.59 26.45
N ALA A 24 2.97 -16.29 26.03
CA ALA A 24 2.46 -16.86 24.80
C ALA A 24 3.25 -16.28 23.60
N GLU A 25 3.79 -17.16 22.77
CA GLU A 25 4.44 -16.74 21.54
C GLU A 25 3.36 -16.27 20.57
N ALA A 26 3.52 -15.04 20.02
CA ALA A 26 2.59 -14.51 19.03
C ALA A 26 2.56 -15.45 17.82
N GLN A 27 1.36 -15.76 17.37
CA GLN A 27 1.13 -16.59 16.20
C GLN A 27 0.95 -15.72 14.97
N PRO A 28 1.40 -16.16 13.79
CA PRO A 28 1.12 -15.49 12.53
C PRO A 28 -0.39 -15.27 12.34
N GLU A 29 -0.76 -14.06 12.00
CA GLU A 29 -2.13 -13.67 11.72
C GLU A 29 -2.22 -12.86 10.42
N THR A 30 -3.42 -12.77 9.85
CA THR A 30 -3.65 -11.93 8.68
C THR A 30 -3.48 -10.47 9.05
N VAL A 31 -2.63 -9.76 8.28
CA VAL A 31 -2.42 -8.32 8.44
C VAL A 31 -2.83 -7.62 7.16
N LEU A 32 -3.86 -6.78 7.25
CA LEU A 32 -4.22 -5.84 6.20
C LEU A 32 -3.51 -4.51 6.51
N PHE A 33 -2.62 -4.10 5.63
CA PHE A 33 -1.93 -2.83 5.71
C PHE A 33 -2.51 -1.87 4.68
N ASP A 34 -3.45 -1.05 5.10
CA ASP A 34 -3.97 0.07 4.33
C ASP A 34 -2.88 1.12 4.17
N VAL A 35 -2.47 1.40 2.92
CA VAL A 35 -1.34 2.30 2.62
C VAL A 35 -1.68 3.76 2.85
N THR A 36 -2.94 4.09 3.13
CA THR A 36 -3.42 5.43 3.45
C THR A 36 -3.70 5.65 4.94
N SER A 37 -3.54 4.61 5.77
CA SER A 37 -3.88 4.63 7.20
C SER A 37 -2.83 5.36 8.05
N TYR A 38 -2.59 6.64 7.78
CA TYR A 38 -1.65 7.50 8.51
C TYR A 38 -2.39 8.61 9.27
N ASP A 39 -1.80 9.08 10.38
CA ASP A 39 -2.41 10.12 11.20
C ASP A 39 -2.70 11.38 10.41
N ALA A 40 -1.79 11.81 9.52
CA ALA A 40 -2.02 12.99 8.68
C ALA A 40 -3.18 12.82 7.70
N VAL A 41 -3.48 11.61 7.25
CA VAL A 41 -4.67 11.30 6.44
C VAL A 41 -5.92 11.39 7.30
N LYS A 42 -5.90 10.86 8.52
CA LYS A 42 -7.01 10.98 9.47
C LYS A 42 -7.30 12.44 9.80
N ASP A 43 -6.27 13.23 10.10
CA ASP A 43 -6.40 14.66 10.36
C ASP A 43 -7.03 15.40 9.18
N TRP A 44 -6.63 15.04 7.96
CA TRP A 44 -7.21 15.62 6.74
C TRP A 44 -8.69 15.25 6.56
N ILE A 45 -9.07 14.00 6.84
CA ILE A 45 -10.45 13.53 6.83
C ILE A 45 -11.28 14.25 7.88
N GLU A 46 -10.79 14.34 9.13
CA GLU A 46 -11.45 15.01 10.24
C GLU A 46 -11.64 16.52 10.00
N ALA A 47 -10.76 17.15 9.22
CA ALA A 47 -10.90 18.52 8.78
C ALA A 47 -12.07 18.77 7.78
N GLY A 48 -12.93 17.78 7.56
CA GLY A 48 -14.13 17.87 6.75
C GLY A 48 -13.97 17.35 5.32
N ASN A 49 -12.91 16.59 5.06
CA ASN A 49 -12.67 15.99 3.75
C ASN A 49 -13.14 14.51 3.67
N GLY A 50 -13.70 13.97 4.75
CA GLY A 50 -14.18 12.59 4.86
C GLY A 50 -15.60 12.36 4.33
N ASP A 51 -16.18 13.30 3.59
CA ASP A 51 -17.46 13.09 2.94
C ASP A 51 -17.25 12.27 1.65
N PHE A 52 -17.56 10.97 1.73
CA PHE A 52 -17.45 10.04 0.61
C PHE A 52 -18.56 10.17 -0.44
N ASP A 53 -19.45 11.14 -0.32
CA ASP A 53 -20.42 11.47 -1.37
C ASP A 53 -19.77 12.20 -2.55
N GLU A 54 -18.59 12.78 -2.33
CA GLU A 54 -17.78 13.43 -3.35
C GLU A 54 -16.36 12.85 -3.38
N MET A 55 -15.83 12.72 -4.58
CA MET A 55 -14.45 12.35 -4.80
C MET A 55 -13.54 13.53 -4.46
N LYS A 56 -12.63 13.35 -3.49
CA LYS A 56 -11.65 14.36 -3.08
C LYS A 56 -10.25 13.85 -3.30
N TYR A 57 -9.31 14.76 -3.44
CA TYR A 57 -7.90 14.39 -3.57
C TYR A 57 -7.02 15.42 -2.85
N GLN A 58 -5.89 14.92 -2.37
CA GLN A 58 -4.81 15.71 -1.82
C GLN A 58 -3.52 15.35 -2.55
N THR A 59 -2.92 16.31 -3.23
CA THR A 59 -1.61 16.13 -3.83
C THR A 59 -0.58 16.00 -2.71
N VAL A 60 0.11 14.88 -2.69
CA VAL A 60 1.23 14.65 -1.77
C VAL A 60 2.53 15.16 -2.38
N HIS A 61 2.72 14.88 -3.66
CA HIS A 61 3.82 15.41 -4.45
C HIS A 61 3.41 15.56 -5.92
N SER A 62 3.91 16.61 -6.56
CA SER A 62 3.72 16.84 -7.99
C SER A 62 4.94 17.54 -8.57
N SER A 63 5.32 17.18 -9.79
CA SER A 63 6.42 17.82 -10.51
C SER A 63 6.14 19.28 -10.88
N THR A 64 4.88 19.72 -10.86
CA THR A 64 4.46 21.08 -11.21
C THR A 64 4.20 21.97 -10.00
N GLU A 65 3.76 21.41 -8.88
CA GLU A 65 3.36 22.15 -7.67
C GLU A 65 4.47 22.24 -6.62
N GLY A 66 5.62 21.59 -6.89
CA GLY A 66 6.70 21.49 -5.93
C GLY A 66 6.47 20.38 -4.89
N ASN A 67 7.39 20.27 -3.96
CA ASN A 67 7.38 19.22 -2.95
C ASN A 67 6.40 19.56 -1.83
N ALA A 68 5.22 18.96 -1.82
CA ALA A 68 4.60 18.70 -0.54
C ALA A 68 5.46 17.65 0.17
N ASP A 69 5.78 17.87 1.43
CA ASP A 69 6.57 16.90 2.20
C ASP A 69 5.74 15.64 2.41
N ILE A 70 6.08 14.58 1.70
CA ILE A 70 5.40 13.28 1.81
C ILE A 70 5.53 12.70 3.22
N SER A 71 6.55 13.10 3.98
CA SER A 71 6.71 12.70 5.36
C SER A 71 5.54 13.18 6.24
N SER A 72 4.87 14.27 5.84
CA SER A 72 3.68 14.78 6.53
C SER A 72 2.50 13.82 6.46
N LEU A 73 2.46 12.91 5.48
CA LEU A 73 1.48 11.83 5.38
C LEU A 73 1.97 10.51 5.97
N GLY A 74 3.16 10.47 6.58
CA GLY A 74 3.74 9.24 7.12
C GLY A 74 4.24 8.26 6.07
N LEU A 75 4.18 8.59 4.79
CA LEU A 75 4.78 7.80 3.73
C LEU A 75 6.30 7.93 3.79
N TYR A 76 6.98 6.83 3.48
CA TYR A 76 8.44 6.76 3.54
C TYR A 76 9.06 7.24 2.25
N ASP A 77 10.38 7.07 2.14
CA ASP A 77 11.16 7.55 1.01
C ASP A 77 10.50 7.25 -0.35
N TYR A 78 10.66 8.17 -1.26
CA TYR A 78 10.23 8.04 -2.64
C TYR A 78 11.20 8.72 -3.60
N TYR A 79 11.16 8.31 -4.86
CA TYR A 79 11.86 8.96 -5.95
C TYR A 79 10.97 8.99 -7.18
N LEU A 80 10.69 10.19 -7.68
CA LEU A 80 9.99 10.38 -8.93
C LEU A 80 11.01 10.59 -10.03
N ASN A 81 11.09 9.66 -10.96
CA ASN A 81 12.01 9.76 -12.09
C ASN A 81 11.39 10.59 -13.20
N ASN A 82 11.54 11.90 -13.07
CA ASN A 82 11.09 12.86 -14.07
C ASN A 82 12.23 13.19 -15.04
N PRO A 83 12.21 12.70 -16.29
CA PRO A 83 13.17 13.15 -17.27
C PRO A 83 12.93 14.64 -17.56
N SER A 84 13.91 15.46 -17.23
CA SER A 84 13.90 16.93 -17.32
C SER A 84 13.63 17.51 -18.73
N SER A 85 13.46 16.66 -19.73
CA SER A 85 13.25 17.03 -21.13
C SER A 85 11.81 16.85 -21.61
N TRP A 86 10.90 16.39 -20.72
CA TRP A 86 9.60 15.99 -21.17
C TRP A 86 8.54 17.09 -20.97
N ARG A 87 7.93 17.51 -22.07
CA ARG A 87 6.87 18.53 -22.23
C ARG A 87 7.12 19.89 -21.56
N PRO A 88 8.02 20.73 -22.11
CA PRO A 88 8.02 22.13 -21.76
C PRO A 88 6.65 22.75 -22.02
N GLY A 89 6.01 23.30 -20.99
CA GLY A 89 4.73 24.02 -21.11
C GLY A 89 3.48 23.16 -20.82
N SER A 90 3.59 21.94 -20.34
CA SER A 90 2.43 21.19 -19.83
C SER A 90 1.97 21.78 -18.50
N SER A 91 0.67 22.09 -18.40
CA SER A 91 0.04 22.50 -17.15
C SER A 91 -0.44 21.34 -16.29
N LYS A 92 -0.15 20.09 -16.68
CA LYS A 92 -0.52 18.88 -15.93
C LYS A 92 0.69 18.32 -15.21
N PRO A 93 0.53 17.83 -13.97
CA PRO A 93 1.60 17.12 -13.29
C PRO A 93 1.98 15.89 -14.11
N ASP A 94 3.25 15.76 -14.43
CA ASP A 94 3.75 14.64 -15.22
C ASP A 94 4.03 13.43 -14.33
N TRP A 95 4.55 13.67 -13.11
CA TRP A 95 4.82 12.67 -12.09
C TRP A 95 4.27 13.14 -10.77
N PHE A 96 3.59 12.24 -10.03
CA PHE A 96 2.89 12.63 -8.81
C PHE A 96 2.64 11.45 -7.86
N ILE A 97 2.36 11.83 -6.62
CA ILE A 97 1.73 11.00 -5.61
C ILE A 97 0.52 11.77 -5.11
N ILE A 98 -0.64 11.18 -5.21
CA ILE A 98 -1.91 11.79 -4.82
C ILE A 98 -2.67 10.83 -3.92
N TYR A 99 -3.08 11.32 -2.75
CA TYR A 99 -4.10 10.67 -1.93
C TYR A 99 -5.48 10.98 -2.51
N PHE A 100 -6.33 9.96 -2.56
CA PHE A 100 -7.61 10.03 -3.24
C PHE A 100 -8.71 9.38 -2.40
N THR A 101 -9.84 10.05 -2.19
CA THR A 101 -11.04 9.42 -1.64
C THR A 101 -11.93 8.93 -2.77
N ALA A 102 -12.32 7.66 -2.72
CA ALA A 102 -13.27 7.09 -3.64
C ALA A 102 -14.69 7.53 -3.24
N LYS A 103 -15.52 7.79 -4.24
CA LYS A 103 -16.93 8.04 -4.01
C LYS A 103 -17.64 6.71 -3.71
N SER A 104 -18.51 6.69 -2.71
CA SER A 104 -19.28 5.49 -2.33
C SER A 104 -20.13 4.89 -3.46
N THR A 105 -20.37 5.65 -4.52
CA THR A 105 -21.19 5.27 -5.67
C THR A 105 -20.41 5.11 -6.97
N ASN A 106 -19.07 5.24 -6.94
CA ASN A 106 -18.25 5.06 -8.13
C ASN A 106 -17.67 3.64 -8.21
N ASP A 107 -16.94 3.38 -9.28
CA ASP A 107 -16.37 2.08 -9.59
C ASP A 107 -15.27 1.64 -8.61
N TRP A 108 -14.74 2.55 -7.78
CA TRP A 108 -13.74 2.28 -6.73
C TRP A 108 -14.34 2.20 -5.32
N GLN A 109 -15.65 2.07 -5.21
CA GLN A 109 -16.36 1.98 -3.92
C GLN A 109 -15.87 0.84 -3.02
N ASN A 110 -15.19 -0.17 -3.59
CA ASN A 110 -14.65 -1.32 -2.87
C ASN A 110 -13.20 -1.10 -2.39
N ALA A 111 -12.67 0.12 -2.51
CA ALA A 111 -11.42 0.46 -1.86
C ALA A 111 -11.61 0.41 -0.34
N GLU A 112 -10.59 -0.06 0.38
CA GLU A 112 -10.59 -0.07 1.85
C GLU A 112 -10.74 1.37 2.35
N ASN A 113 -11.59 1.60 3.35
CA ASN A 113 -11.93 2.94 3.84
C ASN A 113 -12.34 3.95 2.75
N HIS A 114 -12.68 3.49 1.53
CA HIS A 114 -13.02 4.32 0.36
C HIS A 114 -11.90 5.28 -0.06
N ASP A 115 -10.66 4.90 0.11
CA ASP A 115 -9.51 5.72 -0.32
C ASP A 115 -8.37 4.88 -0.91
N PHE A 116 -7.41 5.54 -1.53
CA PHE A 116 -6.24 4.91 -2.14
C PHE A 116 -5.18 5.94 -2.51
N LEU A 117 -3.97 5.48 -2.81
CA LEU A 117 -2.92 6.29 -3.43
C LEU A 117 -2.93 6.13 -4.94
N MET A 118 -2.89 7.24 -5.65
CA MET A 118 -2.62 7.27 -7.08
C MET A 118 -1.19 7.76 -7.31
N LEU A 119 -0.40 6.94 -7.99
CA LEU A 119 1.02 7.16 -8.21
C LEU A 119 1.34 7.26 -9.69
N ASN A 120 2.16 8.22 -10.08
CA ASN A 120 2.88 8.22 -11.34
C ASN A 120 4.36 8.44 -11.04
N LEU A 121 5.10 7.35 -10.89
CA LEU A 121 6.47 7.36 -10.40
C LEU A 121 7.51 7.59 -11.51
N GLY A 122 7.13 7.37 -12.77
CA GLY A 122 8.08 7.30 -13.87
C GLY A 122 8.90 5.99 -13.85
N ASN A 123 9.57 5.69 -14.96
CA ASN A 123 10.40 4.48 -15.05
C ASN A 123 11.57 4.55 -14.06
N ASN A 124 11.78 3.51 -13.26
CA ASN A 124 12.68 3.43 -12.11
C ASN A 124 12.36 4.41 -10.97
N GLY A 125 11.22 5.10 -11.00
CA GLY A 125 10.69 5.77 -9.82
C GLY A 125 10.20 4.75 -8.79
N TRP A 126 10.26 5.10 -7.51
CA TRP A 126 9.92 4.16 -6.43
C TRP A 126 9.27 4.85 -5.23
N ILE A 127 8.59 4.04 -4.43
CA ILE A 127 8.04 4.40 -3.13
C ILE A 127 8.29 3.26 -2.14
N THR A 128 8.54 3.60 -0.88
CA THR A 128 8.75 2.64 0.20
C THR A 128 7.74 2.90 1.32
N PHE A 129 7.15 1.83 1.83
CA PHE A 129 6.24 1.83 2.97
C PHE A 129 6.85 1.06 4.12
N THR A 130 6.63 1.50 5.36
CA THR A 130 6.89 0.68 6.54
C THR A 130 5.61 -0.05 6.92
N THR A 131 5.68 -1.37 6.96
CA THR A 131 4.53 -2.20 7.33
C THR A 131 4.19 -2.04 8.82
N PRO A 132 2.97 -2.39 9.25
CA PRO A 132 2.73 -2.76 10.64
C PRO A 132 3.69 -3.88 11.08
N VAL A 133 3.69 -4.18 12.36
CA VAL A 133 4.45 -5.34 12.87
C VAL A 133 3.85 -6.62 12.28
N ILE A 134 4.69 -7.39 11.58
CA ILE A 134 4.36 -8.72 11.05
C ILE A 134 5.01 -9.75 11.99
N VAL A 135 4.24 -10.70 12.47
CA VAL A 135 4.75 -11.82 13.28
C VAL A 135 5.61 -12.73 12.40
N LYS A 136 6.74 -13.20 12.91
CA LYS A 136 7.60 -14.17 12.20
C LYS A 136 6.78 -15.36 11.68
N GLY A 137 7.03 -15.76 10.44
CA GLY A 137 6.30 -16.86 9.80
C GLY A 137 6.33 -16.76 8.28
N LYS A 138 5.63 -17.67 7.63
CA LYS A 138 5.47 -17.68 6.17
C LYS A 138 4.15 -17.03 5.78
N TYR A 139 4.20 -16.20 4.75
CA TYR A 139 3.04 -15.45 4.28
C TYR A 139 2.94 -15.46 2.76
N LYS A 140 1.72 -15.51 2.28
CA LYS A 140 1.37 -15.03 0.95
C LYS A 140 1.14 -13.52 1.05
N VAL A 141 1.68 -12.75 0.10
CA VAL A 141 1.50 -11.31 0.07
C VAL A 141 0.81 -10.90 -1.22
N SER A 142 -0.31 -10.22 -1.09
CA SER A 142 -1.03 -9.61 -2.21
C SER A 142 -1.20 -8.11 -1.99
N MET A 143 -1.44 -7.38 -3.08
CA MET A 143 -1.73 -5.95 -3.04
C MET A 143 -3.01 -5.69 -3.82
N GLN A 144 -3.87 -4.83 -3.28
CA GLN A 144 -5.03 -4.33 -3.98
C GLN A 144 -4.67 -3.12 -4.82
N PHE A 145 -4.98 -3.22 -6.11
CA PHE A 145 -4.78 -2.19 -7.11
C PHE A 145 -6.12 -1.65 -7.59
N GLY A 146 -6.12 -0.38 -7.98
CA GLY A 146 -7.22 0.20 -8.72
C GLY A 146 -6.95 0.18 -10.22
N ASN A 147 -8.00 -0.02 -10.99
CA ASN A 147 -8.00 0.14 -12.43
C ASN A 147 -8.88 1.32 -12.84
N ALA A 148 -8.50 2.00 -13.91
CA ALA A 148 -9.30 3.02 -14.54
C ALA A 148 -9.23 2.90 -16.06
N LYS A 149 -10.32 3.23 -16.74
CA LYS A 149 -10.35 3.23 -18.21
C LYS A 149 -9.24 4.07 -18.84
N SER A 150 -8.83 5.14 -18.18
CA SER A 150 -7.70 5.97 -18.62
C SER A 150 -6.33 5.29 -18.54
N MET A 151 -6.28 4.08 -17.95
CA MET A 151 -5.08 3.25 -17.80
C MET A 151 -5.01 2.12 -18.84
N ASP A 152 -5.89 2.11 -19.85
CA ASP A 152 -5.96 1.06 -20.87
C ASP A 152 -4.61 0.79 -21.54
N PHE A 153 -3.74 1.79 -21.64
CA PHE A 153 -2.41 1.64 -22.22
C PHE A 153 -1.48 0.72 -21.41
N ILE A 154 -1.67 0.62 -20.07
CA ILE A 154 -0.88 -0.33 -19.26
C ILE A 154 -1.35 -1.76 -19.45
N HIS A 155 -2.58 -1.96 -19.87
CA HIS A 155 -3.15 -3.28 -20.14
C HIS A 155 -2.85 -3.78 -21.56
N ASN A 156 -2.48 -2.88 -22.46
CA ASN A 156 -2.35 -3.20 -23.87
C ASN A 156 -0.87 -3.39 -24.27
N ALA A 157 -0.46 -4.65 -24.46
CA ALA A 157 0.87 -4.99 -24.94
C ALA A 157 1.21 -4.36 -26.32
N GLU A 158 0.20 -4.06 -27.16
CA GLU A 158 0.39 -3.41 -28.46
C GLU A 158 0.84 -1.96 -28.32
N SER A 159 0.60 -1.32 -27.18
CA SER A 159 1.09 0.03 -26.88
C SER A 159 2.58 0.09 -26.50
N GLY A 160 3.27 -1.04 -26.47
CA GLY A 160 4.65 -1.16 -26.01
C GLY A 160 4.81 -1.20 -24.48
N SER A 161 3.70 -1.32 -23.77
CA SER A 161 3.70 -1.53 -22.32
C SER A 161 3.89 -3.01 -21.98
N ASN A 162 4.58 -3.28 -20.87
CA ASN A 162 4.67 -4.61 -20.27
C ASN A 162 3.59 -4.84 -19.20
N GLY A 163 2.48 -4.13 -19.28
CA GLY A 163 1.36 -4.24 -18.33
C GLY A 163 1.65 -3.60 -16.97
N GLY A 164 2.47 -2.55 -16.94
CA GLY A 164 2.84 -1.91 -15.67
C GLY A 164 3.79 -2.79 -14.86
N GLN A 165 4.89 -3.24 -15.46
CA GLN A 165 5.89 -4.05 -14.77
C GLN A 165 6.46 -3.33 -13.56
N MET A 166 6.37 -3.96 -12.40
CA MET A 166 6.80 -3.43 -11.10
C MET A 166 7.72 -4.42 -10.42
N GLU A 167 8.73 -3.89 -9.76
CA GLU A 167 9.62 -4.65 -8.89
C GLU A 167 9.25 -4.36 -7.44
N PHE A 168 9.05 -5.40 -6.67
CA PHE A 168 8.77 -5.34 -5.24
C PHE A 168 9.94 -5.90 -4.47
N THR A 169 10.28 -5.25 -3.36
CA THR A 169 11.37 -5.68 -2.48
C THR A 169 10.93 -5.50 -1.03
N ILE A 170 11.25 -6.47 -0.19
CA ILE A 170 11.04 -6.37 1.26
C ILE A 170 12.40 -6.40 1.94
N ASP A 171 12.71 -5.37 2.77
CA ASP A 171 13.96 -5.19 3.50
C ASP A 171 15.21 -5.28 2.60
N ASP A 172 15.15 -4.66 1.41
CA ASP A 172 16.19 -4.71 0.37
C ASP A 172 16.58 -6.13 -0.09
N ALA A 173 15.72 -7.11 0.21
CA ALA A 173 15.86 -8.51 -0.19
C ALA A 173 14.57 -9.00 -0.86
N ASN A 174 14.53 -10.29 -1.23
CA ASN A 174 13.32 -10.92 -1.76
C ASN A 174 12.70 -10.18 -2.94
N THR A 175 13.51 -9.75 -3.89
CA THR A 175 13.05 -9.00 -5.06
C THR A 175 12.17 -9.86 -5.96
N LYS A 176 10.99 -9.36 -6.31
CA LYS A 176 10.03 -9.97 -7.22
C LYS A 176 9.57 -8.96 -8.26
N THR A 177 9.54 -9.35 -9.52
CA THR A 177 8.97 -8.54 -10.60
C THR A 177 7.62 -9.11 -11.00
N VAL A 178 6.60 -8.27 -11.01
CA VAL A 178 5.20 -8.62 -11.31
C VAL A 178 4.62 -7.56 -12.24
N SER A 179 3.71 -7.99 -13.10
CA SER A 179 2.87 -7.11 -13.93
C SER A 179 1.41 -7.28 -13.50
N PRO A 180 0.97 -6.61 -12.40
CA PRO A 180 -0.34 -6.87 -11.80
C PRO A 180 -1.50 -6.64 -12.77
N TYR A 181 -1.38 -5.65 -13.63
CA TYR A 181 -2.40 -5.29 -14.62
C TYR A 181 -2.50 -6.27 -15.78
N MET A 182 -1.47 -7.07 -16.07
CA MET A 182 -1.47 -8.09 -17.12
C MET A 182 -1.81 -9.48 -16.60
N SER A 183 -1.49 -9.76 -15.34
CA SER A 183 -1.72 -11.07 -14.71
C SER A 183 -3.14 -11.27 -14.21
N SER A 184 -3.93 -10.20 -14.12
CA SER A 184 -5.34 -10.26 -13.76
C SER A 184 -6.22 -10.35 -15.01
N ASP A 185 -7.38 -11.00 -14.92
CA ASP A 185 -8.40 -11.04 -15.99
C ASP A 185 -9.04 -9.65 -16.27
N VAL A 186 -8.39 -8.61 -15.82
CA VAL A 186 -8.81 -7.22 -15.70
C VAL A 186 -8.46 -6.40 -16.96
N HIS A 187 -8.63 -7.01 -18.15
CA HIS A 187 -8.15 -6.38 -19.39
C HIS A 187 -9.14 -5.49 -20.11
N THR A 188 -10.34 -5.32 -19.59
CA THR A 188 -11.41 -4.65 -20.37
C THR A 188 -11.88 -3.40 -19.64
N GLY A 189 -11.36 -2.28 -20.04
CA GLY A 189 -11.83 -0.92 -19.82
C GLY A 189 -12.98 -0.71 -18.82
N GLY A 190 -12.68 -0.62 -17.55
CA GLY A 190 -13.59 -0.29 -16.47
C GLY A 190 -12.80 0.36 -15.34
N SER A 191 -13.48 0.88 -14.34
CA SER A 191 -12.86 1.40 -13.12
C SER A 191 -13.31 0.50 -11.97
N TYR A 192 -12.38 -0.16 -11.30
CA TYR A 192 -12.64 -1.08 -10.20
C TYR A 192 -11.36 -1.39 -9.42
N MET A 193 -11.52 -2.03 -8.26
CA MET A 193 -10.41 -2.54 -7.46
C MET A 193 -10.22 -4.03 -7.73
N PHE A 194 -8.96 -4.48 -7.72
CA PHE A 194 -8.60 -5.88 -7.89
C PHE A 194 -7.35 -6.25 -7.09
N ALA A 195 -7.27 -7.47 -6.61
CA ALA A 195 -6.10 -7.98 -5.90
C ALA A 195 -5.14 -8.70 -6.85
N SER A 196 -3.85 -8.51 -6.65
CA SER A 196 -2.80 -9.25 -7.35
C SER A 196 -1.81 -9.83 -6.35
N THR A 197 -1.45 -11.10 -6.51
CA THR A 197 -0.43 -11.74 -5.68
C THR A 197 0.95 -11.22 -6.07
N ILE A 198 1.69 -10.74 -5.08
CA ILE A 198 3.07 -10.26 -5.23
C ILE A 198 4.05 -11.38 -4.85
N TYR A 199 3.83 -12.02 -3.69
CA TYR A 199 4.60 -13.19 -3.25
C TYR A 199 3.65 -14.33 -2.94
N ASP A 200 3.84 -15.47 -3.61
CA ASP A 200 3.11 -16.69 -3.28
C ASP A 200 3.53 -17.22 -1.89
N GLU A 201 4.79 -17.06 -1.56
CA GLU A 201 5.35 -17.32 -0.24
C GLU A 201 6.54 -16.39 0.01
N ILE A 202 6.59 -15.82 1.22
CA ILE A 202 7.74 -15.14 1.79
C ILE A 202 7.86 -15.50 3.27
N GLU A 203 9.08 -15.68 3.78
CA GLU A 203 9.34 -15.99 5.18
C GLU A 203 9.89 -14.77 5.91
N PHE A 204 9.20 -14.34 6.97
CA PHE A 204 9.70 -13.37 7.95
C PHE A 204 10.33 -14.13 9.12
N THR A 205 11.64 -13.93 9.34
CA THR A 205 12.40 -14.63 10.37
C THR A 205 12.33 -13.95 11.75
N SER A 206 11.82 -12.73 11.81
CA SER A 206 11.63 -11.94 13.03
C SER A 206 10.27 -11.27 13.05
N THR A 207 9.72 -11.07 14.26
CA THR A 207 8.52 -10.26 14.46
C THR A 207 8.91 -8.79 14.50
N SER A 208 8.61 -8.04 13.44
CA SER A 208 8.99 -6.63 13.27
C SER A 208 8.17 -5.94 12.18
N SER A 209 8.31 -4.63 12.07
CA SER A 209 7.93 -3.89 10.87
C SER A 209 8.99 -4.08 9.79
N HIS A 210 8.58 -4.05 8.53
CA HIS A 210 9.40 -4.29 7.35
C HIS A 210 9.29 -3.15 6.35
N GLN A 211 10.35 -2.93 5.56
CA GLN A 211 10.35 -1.96 4.48
C GLN A 211 9.84 -2.63 3.19
N PHE A 212 8.67 -2.22 2.74
CA PHE A 212 8.07 -2.70 1.50
C PHE A 212 8.28 -1.64 0.41
N LYS A 213 9.09 -1.97 -0.61
CA LYS A 213 9.43 -1.05 -1.68
C LYS A 213 8.83 -1.49 -3.00
N LEU A 214 8.23 -0.55 -3.70
CA LEU A 214 7.72 -0.69 -5.06
C LEU A 214 8.52 0.20 -6.00
N VAL A 215 9.02 -0.37 -7.09
CA VAL A 215 9.75 0.35 -8.16
C VAL A 215 9.03 0.12 -9.48
N MET A 216 8.70 1.18 -10.21
CA MET A 216 8.18 1.08 -11.57
C MET A 216 9.29 0.67 -12.53
N LYS A 217 9.12 -0.45 -13.23
CA LYS A 217 10.14 -1.00 -14.16
C LYS A 217 9.70 -0.99 -15.62
N ASP A 218 8.59 -0.36 -15.94
CA ASP A 218 8.13 -0.29 -17.33
C ASP A 218 8.70 0.96 -18.03
N PRO A 219 9.48 0.78 -19.12
CA PRO A 219 10.02 1.91 -19.88
C PRO A 219 8.97 2.88 -20.41
N ALA A 220 7.74 2.44 -20.68
CA ALA A 220 6.65 3.30 -21.12
C ALA A 220 6.31 4.38 -20.09
N ALA A 221 6.57 4.13 -18.79
CA ALA A 221 6.38 5.10 -17.73
C ALA A 221 7.31 6.33 -17.84
N SER A 222 8.39 6.27 -18.62
CA SER A 222 9.31 7.41 -18.83
C SER A 222 8.75 8.46 -19.77
N THR A 223 7.77 8.15 -20.57
CA THR A 223 7.22 9.05 -21.61
C THR A 223 5.73 9.27 -21.53
N ASN A 224 5.03 8.57 -20.64
CA ASN A 224 3.58 8.63 -20.55
C ASN A 224 3.12 9.19 -19.19
N SER A 225 2.68 10.45 -19.17
CA SER A 225 2.17 11.12 -17.97
C SER A 225 0.85 10.51 -17.45
N ASN A 226 0.20 9.63 -18.19
CA ASN A 226 -0.97 8.90 -17.75
C ASN A 226 -0.64 7.50 -17.23
N TYR A 227 0.64 7.17 -17.08
CA TYR A 227 1.10 5.88 -16.56
C TYR A 227 0.94 5.83 -15.05
N ARG A 228 -0.26 5.56 -14.59
CA ARG A 228 -0.69 5.66 -13.20
C ARG A 228 -0.83 4.27 -12.58
N ILE A 229 -0.43 4.19 -11.31
CA ILE A 229 -0.70 3.04 -10.45
C ILE A 229 -1.65 3.54 -9.36
N MET A 230 -2.68 2.77 -9.06
CA MET A 230 -3.58 3.02 -7.93
C MET A 230 -3.41 1.87 -6.97
N ILE A 231 -3.05 2.17 -5.73
CA ILE A 231 -2.82 1.17 -4.68
C ILE A 231 -3.65 1.52 -3.44
N ASP A 232 -4.21 0.49 -2.83
CA ASP A 232 -5.13 0.57 -1.71
C ASP A 232 -4.48 -0.04 -0.47
N TYR A 233 -4.36 -1.35 -0.41
CA TYR A 233 -3.74 -2.03 0.73
C TYR A 233 -2.78 -3.14 0.30
N ILE A 234 -1.95 -3.56 1.25
CA ILE A 234 -1.12 -4.76 1.16
C ILE A 234 -1.65 -5.75 2.18
N LEU A 235 -1.93 -6.98 1.73
CA LEU A 235 -2.46 -8.06 2.55
C LEU A 235 -1.40 -9.13 2.76
N PHE A 236 -1.11 -9.43 4.03
CA PHE A 236 -0.25 -10.52 4.45
C PHE A 236 -1.13 -11.64 5.03
N GLU A 237 -1.19 -12.78 4.36
CA GLU A 237 -1.97 -13.94 4.75
C GLU A 237 -1.02 -15.06 5.21
N PRO A 238 -1.08 -15.51 6.48
CA PRO A 238 -0.18 -16.55 6.96
C PRO A 238 -0.45 -17.87 6.25
N ILE A 239 0.63 -18.53 5.86
CA ILE A 239 0.59 -19.88 5.29
C ILE A 239 0.68 -20.86 6.46
N THR A 240 -0.43 -21.50 6.79
CA THR A 240 -0.45 -22.58 7.79
C THR A 240 0.04 -23.86 7.12
N GLU A 241 1.13 -24.43 7.62
CA GLU A 241 1.50 -25.79 7.24
C GLU A 241 0.39 -26.72 7.72
N THR A 242 -0.34 -27.32 6.78
CA THR A 242 -1.24 -28.44 7.10
C THR A 242 -0.35 -29.60 7.54
N THR A 243 -0.22 -29.81 8.84
CA THR A 243 0.30 -31.10 9.34
C THR A 243 -0.71 -32.16 8.92
N GLU A 244 -0.42 -32.90 7.85
CA GLU A 244 -1.11 -34.15 7.56
C GLU A 244 -0.82 -35.09 8.75
N GLU A 245 -1.85 -35.41 9.53
CA GLU A 245 -1.84 -36.48 10.54
C GLU A 245 -1.88 -37.85 9.87
#